data_c3fdea9ac3e9b7e7118b272326fc7c69
#
_entry.id   c3fdea9ac3e9b7e7118b272326fc7c69
#
_cell.length_a   1.000
_cell.length_b   1.000
_cell.length_c   1.000
_cell.angle_alpha   90.00
_cell.angle_beta   90.00
_cell.angle_gamma   90.00
#
_symmetry.space_group_name_H-M   'P 1'
#
loop_
_entity.id
_entity.type
_entity.pdbx_description
1 polymer ?
#
loop_
_entity_poly.entity_id
_entity_poly.type
_entity_poly.pdbx_seq_one_letter_code
_entity_poly.pdbx_strand_id
1 'polypeptide(L)'
;MKLAVDGLSFNYDSQPVLNEVTLTIDPGEIVTIIGPNGSGKSTFLRCLARILLPAQGVIYLDGRNITNLSGRALAMILGYVPQEGTKVFPLTVYEAVLLGRRPYITWVVGQRDRQVVEEILRFLQLEPLAGKTLANLSGGEKQRVMIARALAQEPRVILLDEPTSNLDIRHQLEVLGILEFLAWKKKMTVLMVLHDLNLAARFSQKLVLLHQGRIFASGSPQAVLTPENIRAVYDVEVRVREDDLGVQVLPICPANGRAKL
;
A
#
# COMPACT_ATOMS: atom_id res chain seq x y z
N MET A 1 5.52 5.33 -13.49
CA MET A 1 4.86 4.25 -14.25
C MET A 1 3.38 4.34 -14.02
N LYS A 2 2.58 4.36 -15.08
CA LYS A 2 1.11 4.44 -15.00
C LYS A 2 0.55 3.05 -14.68
N LEU A 3 -0.34 2.98 -13.67
CA LEU A 3 -1.12 1.77 -13.35
C LEU A 3 -2.58 2.03 -13.77
N ALA A 4 -3.17 1.15 -14.56
CA ALA A 4 -4.58 1.23 -14.93
C ALA A 4 -5.26 -0.12 -14.69
N VAL A 5 -6.48 -0.05 -14.18
CA VAL A 5 -7.35 -1.19 -13.89
C VAL A 5 -8.66 -0.93 -14.61
N ASP A 6 -9.15 -1.90 -15.33
CA ASP A 6 -10.38 -1.80 -16.10
C ASP A 6 -11.32 -2.97 -15.77
N GLY A 7 -12.47 -2.65 -15.16
CA GLY A 7 -13.56 -3.58 -14.88
C GLY A 7 -13.19 -4.78 -13.98
N LEU A 8 -12.26 -4.60 -13.04
CA LEU A 8 -11.74 -5.71 -12.23
C LEU A 8 -12.80 -6.25 -11.27
N SER A 9 -13.09 -7.54 -11.39
CA SER A 9 -13.99 -8.28 -10.50
C SER A 9 -13.30 -9.52 -9.93
N PHE A 10 -13.56 -9.80 -8.65
CA PHE A 10 -12.98 -10.95 -7.95
C PHE A 10 -13.96 -11.57 -6.96
N ASN A 11 -14.00 -12.90 -6.92
CA ASN A 11 -14.80 -13.69 -5.97
C ASN A 11 -13.89 -14.65 -5.19
N TYR A 12 -14.14 -14.82 -3.89
CA TYR A 12 -13.68 -16.00 -3.16
C TYR A 12 -14.76 -17.07 -3.27
N ASP A 13 -14.44 -18.17 -3.93
CA ASP A 13 -15.43 -19.20 -4.30
C ASP A 13 -16.63 -18.56 -5.02
N SER A 14 -17.82 -18.56 -4.40
CA SER A 14 -19.03 -17.93 -4.93
C SER A 14 -19.36 -16.57 -4.32
N GLN A 15 -18.52 -16.05 -3.39
CA GLN A 15 -18.79 -14.78 -2.74
C GLN A 15 -18.09 -13.62 -3.48
N PRO A 16 -18.84 -12.68 -4.07
CA PRO A 16 -18.26 -11.52 -4.74
C PRO A 16 -17.61 -10.58 -3.70
N VAL A 17 -16.36 -10.17 -3.98
CA VAL A 17 -15.59 -9.26 -3.13
C VAL A 17 -15.22 -7.98 -3.85
N LEU A 18 -14.93 -8.06 -5.16
CA LEU A 18 -14.71 -6.89 -6.01
C LEU A 18 -15.65 -6.97 -7.21
N ASN A 19 -16.21 -5.82 -7.60
CA ASN A 19 -17.19 -5.74 -8.65
C ASN A 19 -16.92 -4.51 -9.54
N GLU A 20 -16.43 -4.75 -10.75
CA GLU A 20 -16.19 -3.77 -11.82
C GLU A 20 -15.34 -2.57 -11.37
N VAL A 21 -14.28 -2.83 -10.59
CA VAL A 21 -13.37 -1.77 -10.11
C VAL A 21 -12.53 -1.25 -11.28
N THR A 22 -12.68 0.04 -11.59
CA THR A 22 -11.91 0.75 -12.62
C THR A 22 -11.16 1.91 -11.98
N LEU A 23 -9.83 1.96 -12.15
CA LEU A 23 -8.96 2.96 -11.52
C LEU A 23 -7.76 3.25 -12.42
N THR A 24 -7.36 4.52 -12.47
CA THR A 24 -6.09 4.94 -13.09
C THR A 24 -5.26 5.70 -12.06
N ILE A 25 -3.97 5.39 -12.00
CA ILE A 25 -2.96 6.01 -11.14
C ILE A 25 -1.82 6.49 -12.04
N ASP A 26 -1.49 7.77 -11.93
CA ASP A 26 -0.45 8.39 -12.74
C ASP A 26 0.97 8.15 -12.18
N PRO A 27 2.01 8.27 -12.99
CA PRO A 27 3.39 8.07 -12.55
C PRO A 27 3.79 9.04 -11.43
N GLY A 28 4.32 8.50 -10.33
CA GLY A 28 4.76 9.30 -9.17
C GLY A 28 3.63 9.79 -8.27
N GLU A 29 2.41 9.33 -8.49
CA GLU A 29 1.25 9.64 -7.65
C GLU A 29 1.21 8.72 -6.43
N ILE A 30 0.83 9.28 -5.28
CA ILE A 30 0.47 8.52 -4.07
C ILE A 30 -1.05 8.44 -4.03
N VAL A 31 -1.56 7.23 -4.13
CA VAL A 31 -2.98 6.93 -4.03
C VAL A 31 -3.24 6.09 -2.80
N THR A 32 -4.21 6.50 -1.98
CA THR A 32 -4.62 5.70 -0.82
C THR A 32 -6.03 5.17 -1.00
N ILE A 33 -6.17 3.87 -0.79
CA ILE A 33 -7.46 3.20 -0.72
C ILE A 33 -7.93 3.24 0.73
N ILE A 34 -9.11 3.80 0.94
CA ILE A 34 -9.81 3.86 2.22
C ILE A 34 -11.15 3.11 2.11
N GLY A 35 -11.76 2.79 3.24
CA GLY A 35 -13.05 2.10 3.30
C GLY A 35 -13.16 1.20 4.52
N PRO A 36 -14.37 0.75 4.89
CA PRO A 36 -14.58 -0.10 6.05
C PRO A 36 -13.91 -1.48 5.89
N ASN A 37 -13.83 -2.21 7.00
CA ASN A 37 -13.35 -3.60 6.96
C ASN A 37 -14.29 -4.45 6.09
N GLY A 38 -13.70 -5.37 5.31
CA GLY A 38 -14.45 -6.21 4.37
C GLY A 38 -14.83 -5.53 3.05
N SER A 39 -14.48 -4.26 2.81
CA SER A 39 -14.80 -3.58 1.53
C SER A 39 -14.01 -4.08 0.31
N GLY A 40 -12.99 -4.95 0.51
CA GLY A 40 -12.20 -5.54 -0.58
C GLY A 40 -10.81 -4.91 -0.81
N LYS A 41 -10.35 -3.98 0.06
CA LYS A 41 -9.08 -3.23 -0.11
C LYS A 41 -7.85 -4.13 -0.31
N SER A 42 -7.59 -5.04 0.63
CA SER A 42 -6.45 -5.97 0.55
C SER A 42 -6.58 -6.96 -0.62
N THR A 43 -7.82 -7.39 -0.92
CA THR A 43 -8.10 -8.24 -2.09
C THR A 43 -7.74 -7.50 -3.38
N PHE A 44 -8.10 -6.23 -3.50
CA PHE A 44 -7.75 -5.40 -4.64
C PHE A 44 -6.22 -5.28 -4.81
N LEU A 45 -5.48 -4.97 -3.74
CA LEU A 45 -4.01 -4.94 -3.80
C LEU A 45 -3.40 -6.30 -4.21
N ARG A 46 -3.94 -7.40 -3.68
CA ARG A 46 -3.47 -8.75 -4.04
C ARG A 46 -3.75 -9.10 -5.51
N CYS A 47 -4.86 -8.63 -6.07
CA CYS A 47 -5.12 -8.75 -7.52
C CYS A 47 -4.09 -7.94 -8.33
N LEU A 48 -3.80 -6.70 -7.93
CA LEU A 48 -2.80 -5.87 -8.59
C LEU A 48 -1.39 -6.48 -8.53
N ALA A 49 -1.05 -7.13 -7.40
CA ALA A 49 0.21 -7.86 -7.24
C ALA A 49 0.23 -9.21 -7.99
N ARG A 50 -0.88 -9.60 -8.64
CA ARG A 50 -1.07 -10.90 -9.28
C ARG A 50 -0.86 -12.07 -8.31
N ILE A 51 -1.15 -11.86 -7.02
CA ILE A 51 -1.23 -12.91 -5.99
C ILE A 51 -2.57 -13.62 -6.11
N LEU A 52 -3.63 -12.85 -6.40
CA LEU A 52 -4.95 -13.34 -6.74
C LEU A 52 -5.22 -13.04 -8.22
N LEU A 53 -5.85 -13.99 -8.92
CA LEU A 53 -6.24 -13.79 -10.30
C LEU A 53 -7.68 -13.29 -10.34
N PRO A 54 -7.95 -12.12 -10.97
CA PRO A 54 -9.31 -11.62 -11.09
C PRO A 54 -10.17 -12.54 -11.95
N ALA A 55 -11.47 -12.59 -11.64
CA ALA A 55 -12.46 -13.34 -12.43
C ALA A 55 -12.74 -12.60 -13.75
N GLN A 56 -12.72 -11.27 -13.73
CA GLN A 56 -12.93 -10.40 -14.89
C GLN A 56 -12.07 -9.14 -14.77
N GLY A 57 -11.90 -8.44 -15.87
CA GLY A 57 -11.17 -7.20 -15.96
C GLY A 57 -9.68 -7.39 -16.28
N VAL A 58 -9.01 -6.27 -16.50
CA VAL A 58 -7.60 -6.25 -16.92
C VAL A 58 -6.83 -5.20 -16.15
N ILE A 59 -5.57 -5.52 -15.84
CA ILE A 59 -4.64 -4.62 -15.17
C ILE A 59 -3.48 -4.31 -16.12
N TYR A 60 -3.17 -3.03 -16.27
CA TYR A 60 -2.12 -2.54 -17.16
C TYR A 60 -1.04 -1.79 -16.39
N LEU A 61 0.22 -2.01 -16.74
CA LEU A 61 1.38 -1.22 -16.35
C LEU A 61 1.98 -0.57 -17.61
N ASP A 62 1.94 0.76 -17.70
CA ASP A 62 2.32 1.53 -18.93
C ASP A 62 1.70 0.93 -20.20
N GLY A 63 0.40 0.60 -20.16
CA GLY A 63 -0.34 0.02 -21.28
C GLY A 63 -0.08 -1.48 -21.55
N ARG A 64 0.80 -2.12 -20.80
CA ARG A 64 1.05 -3.57 -20.91
C ARG A 64 0.21 -4.34 -19.91
N ASN A 65 -0.58 -5.30 -20.42
CA ASN A 65 -1.34 -6.19 -19.54
C ASN A 65 -0.38 -7.02 -18.67
N ILE A 66 -0.59 -7.00 -17.34
CA ILE A 66 0.28 -7.70 -16.39
C ILE A 66 0.24 -9.22 -16.53
N THR A 67 -0.84 -9.78 -17.10
CA THR A 67 -0.95 -11.23 -17.34
C THR A 67 0.06 -11.71 -18.39
N ASN A 68 0.48 -10.85 -19.30
CA ASN A 68 1.47 -11.14 -20.34
C ASN A 68 2.92 -11.05 -19.83
N LEU A 69 3.14 -10.59 -18.58
CA LEU A 69 4.46 -10.52 -17.98
C LEU A 69 4.79 -11.83 -17.26
N SER A 70 6.05 -12.29 -17.37
CA SER A 70 6.51 -13.36 -16.48
C SER A 70 6.50 -12.90 -15.02
N GLY A 71 6.39 -13.82 -14.04
CA GLY A 71 6.43 -13.47 -12.63
C GLY A 71 7.70 -12.69 -12.25
N ARG A 72 8.84 -13.07 -12.85
CA ARG A 72 10.12 -12.37 -12.68
C ARG A 72 10.07 -10.93 -13.23
N ALA A 73 9.52 -10.74 -14.42
CA ALA A 73 9.39 -9.41 -15.03
C ALA A 73 8.46 -8.50 -14.22
N LEU A 74 7.34 -9.03 -13.71
CA LEU A 74 6.44 -8.29 -12.86
C LEU A 74 7.11 -7.90 -11.54
N ALA A 75 7.83 -8.82 -10.89
CA ALA A 75 8.55 -8.57 -9.64
C ALA A 75 9.69 -7.53 -9.76
N MET A 76 10.24 -7.31 -10.95
CA MET A 76 11.20 -6.21 -11.21
C MET A 76 10.52 -4.84 -11.35
N ILE A 77 9.20 -4.79 -11.48
CA ILE A 77 8.44 -3.57 -11.73
C ILE A 77 7.60 -3.18 -10.52
N LEU A 78 7.05 -4.18 -9.84
CA LEU A 78 6.06 -4.01 -8.78
C LEU A 78 6.53 -4.66 -7.49
N GLY A 79 6.66 -3.83 -6.44
CA GLY A 79 6.90 -4.28 -5.07
C GLY A 79 5.59 -4.39 -4.30
N TYR A 80 5.46 -5.40 -3.44
CA TYR A 80 4.30 -5.58 -2.57
C TYR A 80 4.73 -5.78 -1.12
N VAL A 81 4.14 -4.97 -0.23
CA VAL A 81 4.32 -5.06 1.23
C VAL A 81 2.97 -5.50 1.83
N PRO A 82 2.85 -6.73 2.34
CA PRO A 82 1.63 -7.22 2.96
C PRO A 82 1.42 -6.63 4.35
N GLN A 83 0.17 -6.63 4.83
CA GLN A 83 -0.23 -6.17 6.16
C GLN A 83 0.47 -6.94 7.28
N GLU A 84 0.47 -8.27 7.19
CA GLU A 84 1.19 -9.13 8.13
C GLU A 84 2.53 -9.52 7.56
N GLY A 85 3.58 -9.30 8.34
CA GLY A 85 4.88 -9.86 8.06
C GLY A 85 4.78 -11.39 7.99
N THR A 86 5.34 -11.98 6.96
CA THR A 86 5.52 -13.43 6.83
C THR A 86 5.94 -14.04 8.17
N LYS A 87 5.44 -15.27 8.47
CA LYS A 87 5.94 -16.10 9.58
C LYS A 87 7.43 -15.84 9.74
N VAL A 88 7.83 -15.49 10.95
CA VAL A 88 9.19 -15.06 11.26
C VAL A 88 10.13 -16.23 10.95
N PHE A 89 10.68 -16.25 9.74
CA PHE A 89 11.85 -17.08 9.46
C PHE A 89 13.02 -16.53 10.27
N PRO A 90 13.94 -17.36 10.73
CA PRO A 90 15.12 -16.92 11.48
C PRO A 90 16.12 -16.23 10.55
N LEU A 91 15.66 -15.22 9.81
CA LEU A 91 16.46 -14.41 8.90
C LEU A 91 16.96 -13.17 9.63
N THR A 92 18.19 -12.78 9.31
CA THR A 92 18.71 -11.46 9.65
C THR A 92 18.04 -10.38 8.80
N VAL A 93 18.12 -9.12 9.22
CA VAL A 93 17.65 -7.97 8.44
C VAL A 93 18.29 -7.95 7.05
N TYR A 94 19.61 -8.16 6.98
CA TYR A 94 20.35 -8.21 5.72
C TYR A 94 19.79 -9.28 4.78
N GLU A 95 19.62 -10.50 5.28
CA GLU A 95 19.08 -11.62 4.49
C GLU A 95 17.65 -11.34 4.03
N ALA A 96 16.81 -10.77 4.89
CA ALA A 96 15.43 -10.42 4.53
C ALA A 96 15.37 -9.39 3.40
N VAL A 97 16.23 -8.35 3.43
CA VAL A 97 16.30 -7.35 2.36
C VAL A 97 16.90 -7.97 1.10
N LEU A 98 17.91 -8.85 1.22
CA LEU A 98 18.52 -9.55 0.10
C LEU A 98 17.53 -10.45 -0.64
N LEU A 99 16.51 -11.00 0.03
CA LEU A 99 15.43 -11.74 -0.65
C LEU A 99 14.69 -10.86 -1.67
N GLY A 100 14.65 -9.54 -1.48
CA GLY A 100 14.11 -8.62 -2.47
C GLY A 100 14.88 -8.63 -3.80
N ARG A 101 16.15 -9.05 -3.80
CA ARG A 101 16.96 -9.19 -5.02
C ARG A 101 16.66 -10.47 -5.82
N ARG A 102 15.81 -11.36 -5.29
CA ARG A 102 15.50 -12.66 -5.95
C ARG A 102 15.18 -12.56 -7.45
N PRO A 103 14.47 -11.54 -7.95
CA PRO A 103 14.23 -11.40 -9.39
C PRO A 103 15.49 -11.17 -10.22
N TYR A 104 16.58 -10.68 -9.64
CA TYR A 104 17.84 -10.38 -10.32
C TYR A 104 18.86 -11.53 -10.20
N ILE A 105 18.80 -12.28 -9.10
CA ILE A 105 19.73 -13.39 -8.84
C ILE A 105 19.40 -14.57 -9.76
N THR A 106 20.41 -15.05 -10.50
CA THR A 106 20.33 -16.26 -11.31
C THR A 106 20.83 -17.49 -10.53
N TRP A 107 22.13 -17.58 -10.27
CA TRP A 107 22.76 -18.69 -9.57
C TRP A 107 23.36 -18.28 -8.22
N VAL A 108 24.03 -17.13 -8.20
CA VAL A 108 24.70 -16.61 -7.00
C VAL A 108 24.39 -15.14 -6.81
N VAL A 109 24.50 -14.69 -5.57
CA VAL A 109 24.35 -13.26 -5.21
C VAL A 109 25.56 -12.50 -5.76
N GLY A 110 25.29 -11.55 -6.68
CA GLY A 110 26.33 -10.73 -7.30
C GLY A 110 26.75 -9.54 -6.41
N GLN A 111 27.83 -8.87 -6.82
CA GLN A 111 28.31 -7.66 -6.15
C GLN A 111 27.24 -6.53 -6.21
N ARG A 112 26.57 -6.37 -7.36
CA ARG A 112 25.48 -5.37 -7.51
C ARG A 112 24.33 -5.62 -6.53
N ASP A 113 23.96 -6.88 -6.28
CA ASP A 113 22.89 -7.20 -5.34
C ASP A 113 23.26 -6.78 -3.92
N ARG A 114 24.50 -7.02 -3.50
CA ARG A 114 25.01 -6.59 -2.19
C ARG A 114 25.00 -5.07 -2.05
N GLN A 115 25.50 -4.36 -3.08
CA GLN A 115 25.50 -2.89 -3.10
C GLN A 115 24.10 -2.31 -2.96
N VAL A 116 23.11 -2.83 -3.71
CA VAL A 116 21.72 -2.37 -3.60
C VAL A 116 21.16 -2.59 -2.19
N VAL A 117 21.45 -3.74 -1.58
CA VAL A 117 21.00 -4.03 -0.21
C VAL A 117 21.62 -3.04 0.78
N GLU A 118 22.94 -2.79 0.69
CA GLU A 118 23.65 -1.85 1.57
C GLU A 118 23.13 -0.41 1.39
N GLU A 119 22.89 0.04 0.15
CA GLU A 119 22.32 1.34 -0.14
C GLU A 119 20.92 1.51 0.48
N ILE A 120 20.08 0.47 0.42
CA ILE A 120 18.73 0.50 0.97
C ILE A 120 18.76 0.45 2.51
N LEU A 121 19.61 -0.39 3.09
CA LEU A 121 19.79 -0.44 4.55
C LEU A 121 20.21 0.93 5.08
N ARG A 122 21.15 1.61 4.40
CA ARG A 122 21.58 2.97 4.74
C ARG A 122 20.45 3.97 4.59
N PHE A 123 19.74 3.95 3.46
CA PHE A 123 18.63 4.86 3.18
C PHE A 123 17.54 4.78 4.26
N LEU A 124 17.21 3.57 4.73
CA LEU A 124 16.19 3.32 5.76
C LEU A 124 16.74 3.29 7.19
N GLN A 125 18.02 3.63 7.40
CA GLN A 125 18.70 3.61 8.71
C GLN A 125 18.61 2.25 9.40
N LEU A 126 18.75 1.17 8.64
CA LEU A 126 18.71 -0.22 9.11
C LEU A 126 20.10 -0.85 9.26
N GLU A 127 21.19 -0.13 8.92
CA GLU A 127 22.57 -0.65 8.99
C GLU A 127 22.92 -1.21 10.37
N PRO A 128 22.60 -0.52 11.51
CA PRO A 128 22.93 -1.03 12.85
C PRO A 128 22.16 -2.32 13.20
N LEU A 129 21.12 -2.62 12.43
CA LEU A 129 20.25 -3.79 12.66
C LEU A 129 20.54 -4.94 11.68
N ALA A 130 21.45 -4.75 10.70
CA ALA A 130 21.66 -5.68 9.59
C ALA A 130 21.89 -7.14 10.02
N GLY A 131 22.62 -7.36 11.10
CA GLY A 131 22.88 -8.69 11.67
C GLY A 131 21.85 -9.21 12.66
N LYS A 132 20.86 -8.38 13.07
CA LYS A 132 19.81 -8.83 14.00
C LYS A 132 18.79 -9.68 13.27
N THR A 133 18.23 -10.68 13.96
CA THR A 133 17.12 -11.48 13.43
C THR A 133 15.82 -10.68 13.47
N LEU A 134 14.93 -10.92 12.51
CA LEU A 134 13.62 -10.27 12.43
C LEU A 134 12.78 -10.43 13.71
N ALA A 135 12.94 -11.56 14.40
CA ALA A 135 12.24 -11.84 15.65
C ALA A 135 12.51 -10.79 16.74
N ASN A 136 13.74 -10.25 16.76
CA ASN A 136 14.23 -9.34 17.78
C ASN A 136 14.00 -7.86 17.47
N LEU A 137 13.21 -7.54 16.45
CA LEU A 137 12.90 -6.18 16.04
C LEU A 137 11.57 -5.70 16.61
N SER A 138 11.47 -4.40 16.87
CA SER A 138 10.20 -3.72 17.13
C SER A 138 9.28 -3.77 15.91
N GLY A 139 7.99 -3.45 16.09
CA GLY A 139 7.02 -3.39 14.99
C GLY A 139 7.44 -2.40 13.89
N GLY A 140 7.88 -1.20 14.26
CA GLY A 140 8.34 -0.18 13.31
C GLY A 140 9.61 -0.58 12.56
N GLU A 141 10.57 -1.24 13.25
CA GLU A 141 11.76 -1.77 12.59
C GLU A 141 11.41 -2.88 11.61
N LYS A 142 10.52 -3.82 11.99
CA LYS A 142 10.02 -4.87 11.09
C LYS A 142 9.38 -4.27 9.84
N GLN A 143 8.53 -3.26 10.02
CA GLN A 143 7.85 -2.60 8.90
C GLN A 143 8.84 -1.94 7.95
N ARG A 144 9.85 -1.23 8.46
CA ARG A 144 10.93 -0.67 7.63
C ARG A 144 11.71 -1.74 6.88
N VAL A 145 11.96 -2.90 7.49
CA VAL A 145 12.61 -4.05 6.81
C VAL A 145 11.72 -4.61 5.70
N MET A 146 10.39 -4.70 5.88
CA MET A 146 9.49 -5.15 4.81
C MET A 146 9.47 -4.17 3.63
N ILE A 147 9.49 -2.87 3.90
CA ILE A 147 9.63 -1.83 2.87
C ILE A 147 11.00 -1.94 2.20
N ALA A 148 12.09 -2.11 2.97
CA ALA A 148 13.44 -2.31 2.45
C ALA A 148 13.50 -3.50 1.46
N ARG A 149 12.89 -4.63 1.84
CA ARG A 149 12.80 -5.82 0.98
C ARG A 149 12.07 -5.53 -0.33
N ALA A 150 10.97 -4.80 -0.28
CA ALA A 150 10.23 -4.42 -1.48
C ALA A 150 11.04 -3.44 -2.35
N LEU A 151 11.74 -2.48 -1.74
CA LEU A 151 12.60 -1.53 -2.47
C LEU A 151 13.83 -2.19 -3.09
N ALA A 152 14.33 -3.28 -2.52
CA ALA A 152 15.45 -4.04 -3.09
C ALA A 152 15.11 -4.66 -4.46
N GLN A 153 13.84 -4.75 -4.84
CA GLN A 153 13.40 -5.09 -6.19
C GLN A 153 13.61 -3.93 -7.18
N GLU A 154 14.01 -2.73 -6.71
CA GLU A 154 14.08 -1.52 -7.53
C GLU A 154 12.76 -1.24 -8.29
N PRO A 155 11.58 -1.31 -7.62
CA PRO A 155 10.29 -1.27 -8.28
C PRO A 155 9.96 0.15 -8.79
N ARG A 156 9.10 0.24 -9.79
CA ARG A 156 8.51 1.50 -10.27
C ARG A 156 7.14 1.77 -9.64
N VAL A 157 6.49 0.70 -9.19
CA VAL A 157 5.20 0.74 -8.47
C VAL A 157 5.38 0.00 -7.16
N ILE A 158 4.93 0.58 -6.05
CA ILE A 158 4.89 -0.10 -4.75
C ILE A 158 3.45 -0.14 -4.23
N LEU A 159 3.03 -1.32 -3.82
CA LEU A 159 1.74 -1.59 -3.20
C LEU A 159 1.96 -1.90 -1.73
N LEU A 160 1.22 -1.24 -0.82
CA LEU A 160 1.37 -1.44 0.62
C LEU A 160 -0.01 -1.68 1.25
N ASP A 161 -0.14 -2.82 1.90
CA ASP A 161 -1.36 -3.20 2.60
C ASP A 161 -1.21 -2.84 4.09
N GLU A 162 -1.83 -1.73 4.50
CA GLU A 162 -1.80 -1.16 5.86
C GLU A 162 -0.38 -0.96 6.45
N PRO A 163 0.49 -0.19 5.78
CA PRO A 163 1.88 -0.05 6.18
C PRO A 163 2.10 0.63 7.54
N THR A 164 1.06 1.23 8.11
CA THR A 164 1.09 1.95 9.39
C THR A 164 0.38 1.21 10.52
N SER A 165 -0.20 0.03 10.26
CA SER A 165 -0.90 -0.75 11.28
C SER A 165 0.04 -1.16 12.41
N ASN A 166 -0.45 -1.11 13.65
CA ASN A 166 0.29 -1.48 14.86
C ASN A 166 1.58 -0.67 15.12
N LEU A 167 1.71 0.50 14.50
CA LEU A 167 2.81 1.42 14.74
C LEU A 167 2.37 2.60 15.61
N ASP A 168 3.26 3.11 16.45
CA ASP A 168 3.05 4.39 17.12
C ASP A 168 3.11 5.56 16.12
N ILE A 169 2.64 6.72 16.54
CA ILE A 169 2.53 7.92 15.69
C ILE A 169 3.86 8.30 15.04
N ARG A 170 4.96 8.19 15.76
CA ARG A 170 6.29 8.53 15.24
C ARG A 170 6.65 7.63 14.06
N HIS A 171 6.55 6.31 14.26
CA HIS A 171 6.89 5.33 13.23
C HIS A 171 5.93 5.39 12.03
N GLN A 172 4.63 5.72 12.24
CA GLN A 172 3.69 5.96 11.15
C GLN A 172 4.17 7.11 10.25
N LEU A 173 4.55 8.24 10.86
CA LEU A 173 5.04 9.41 10.12
C LEU A 173 6.37 9.13 9.42
N GLU A 174 7.29 8.38 10.04
CA GLU A 174 8.54 7.95 9.40
C GLU A 174 8.27 7.11 8.14
N VAL A 175 7.39 6.12 8.22
CA VAL A 175 7.02 5.26 7.08
C VAL A 175 6.38 6.08 5.97
N LEU A 176 5.39 6.93 6.29
CA LEU A 176 4.69 7.73 5.28
C LEU A 176 5.62 8.76 4.64
N GLY A 177 6.51 9.38 5.41
CA GLY A 177 7.54 10.29 4.90
C GLY A 177 8.52 9.62 3.93
N ILE A 178 8.90 8.37 4.19
CA ILE A 178 9.70 7.56 3.25
C ILE A 178 8.95 7.35 1.94
N LEU A 179 7.67 6.99 1.99
CA LEU A 179 6.85 6.76 0.79
C LEU A 179 6.66 8.06 -0.02
N GLU A 180 6.44 9.17 0.66
CA GLU A 180 6.36 10.50 0.04
C GLU A 180 7.67 10.88 -0.66
N PHE A 181 8.82 10.69 -0.01
CA PHE A 181 10.12 10.90 -0.62
C PHE A 181 10.32 10.05 -1.88
N LEU A 182 9.96 8.76 -1.83
CA LEU A 182 10.08 7.84 -2.96
C LEU A 182 9.18 8.26 -4.14
N ALA A 183 7.94 8.66 -3.87
CA ALA A 183 7.05 9.15 -4.91
C ALA A 183 7.59 10.45 -5.55
N TRP A 184 7.99 11.39 -4.74
CA TRP A 184 8.43 12.72 -5.22
C TRP A 184 9.79 12.69 -5.92
N LYS A 185 10.81 12.11 -5.26
CA LYS A 185 12.20 12.15 -5.74
C LYS A 185 12.51 11.03 -6.73
N LYS A 186 11.94 9.84 -6.53
CA LYS A 186 12.19 8.66 -7.38
C LYS A 186 11.11 8.46 -8.46
N LYS A 187 10.05 9.30 -8.47
CA LYS A 187 8.91 9.16 -9.38
C LYS A 187 8.26 7.77 -9.31
N MET A 188 8.34 7.16 -8.12
CA MET A 188 7.72 5.87 -7.82
C MET A 188 6.22 6.06 -7.65
N THR A 189 5.41 5.23 -8.29
CA THR A 189 3.97 5.20 -8.06
C THR A 189 3.68 4.41 -6.80
N VAL A 190 2.93 5.01 -5.87
CA VAL A 190 2.61 4.42 -4.57
C VAL A 190 1.11 4.20 -4.47
N LEU A 191 0.71 2.98 -4.19
CA LEU A 191 -0.68 2.65 -3.84
C LEU A 191 -0.69 1.96 -2.48
N MET A 192 -1.39 2.54 -1.53
CA MET A 192 -1.46 1.99 -0.17
C MET A 192 -2.89 1.92 0.35
N VAL A 193 -3.10 1.05 1.32
CA VAL A 193 -4.32 0.99 2.12
C VAL A 193 -4.04 1.63 3.46
N LEU A 194 -4.88 2.56 3.90
CA LEU A 194 -4.83 3.13 5.24
C LEU A 194 -6.21 3.09 5.89
N HIS A 195 -6.24 2.97 7.24
CA HIS A 195 -7.46 3.09 8.03
C HIS A 195 -7.66 4.50 8.56
N ASP A 196 -6.59 5.22 8.86
CA ASP A 196 -6.64 6.59 9.34
C ASP A 196 -6.93 7.54 8.18
N LEU A 197 -8.11 8.18 8.21
CA LEU A 197 -8.56 9.10 7.17
C LEU A 197 -7.72 10.38 7.12
N ASN A 198 -7.21 10.83 8.26
CA ASN A 198 -6.39 12.05 8.35
C ASN A 198 -4.99 11.80 7.78
N LEU A 199 -4.37 10.65 8.10
CA LEU A 199 -3.11 10.26 7.46
C LEU A 199 -3.29 10.03 5.96
N ALA A 200 -4.39 9.41 5.55
CA ALA A 200 -4.71 9.23 4.13
C ALA A 200 -4.86 10.58 3.41
N ALA A 201 -5.57 11.53 4.00
CA ALA A 201 -5.73 12.87 3.44
C ALA A 201 -4.40 13.62 3.31
N ARG A 202 -3.55 13.54 4.34
CA ARG A 202 -2.28 14.29 4.41
C ARG A 202 -1.23 13.79 3.43
N PHE A 203 -1.11 12.47 3.26
CA PHE A 203 -0.02 11.84 2.51
C PHE A 203 -0.39 11.39 1.10
N SER A 204 -1.61 11.70 0.61
CA SER A 204 -2.05 11.24 -0.72
C SER A 204 -2.51 12.39 -1.60
N GLN A 205 -2.18 12.32 -2.88
CA GLN A 205 -2.75 13.20 -3.89
C GLN A 205 -4.15 12.76 -4.29
N LYS A 206 -4.46 11.46 -4.16
CA LYS A 206 -5.74 10.89 -4.55
C LYS A 206 -6.19 9.84 -3.54
N LEU A 207 -7.46 9.89 -3.19
CA LEU A 207 -8.12 8.88 -2.38
C LEU A 207 -9.08 8.07 -3.24
N VAL A 208 -9.21 6.79 -2.90
CA VAL A 208 -10.18 5.86 -3.46
C VAL A 208 -10.98 5.28 -2.30
N LEU A 209 -12.24 5.69 -2.18
CA LEU A 209 -13.16 5.18 -1.18
C LEU A 209 -13.83 3.92 -1.71
N LEU A 210 -13.45 2.77 -1.17
CA LEU A 210 -13.98 1.46 -1.55
C LEU A 210 -15.09 1.03 -0.59
N HIS A 211 -16.25 0.70 -1.15
CA HIS A 211 -17.40 0.23 -0.38
C HIS A 211 -18.07 -0.94 -1.09
N GLN A 212 -18.32 -2.05 -0.39
CA GLN A 212 -18.98 -3.26 -0.92
C GLN A 212 -18.40 -3.73 -2.27
N GLY A 213 -17.07 -3.73 -2.37
CA GLY A 213 -16.34 -4.18 -3.56
C GLY A 213 -16.34 -3.22 -4.75
N ARG A 214 -16.88 -2.01 -4.62
CA ARG A 214 -16.94 -0.98 -5.67
C ARG A 214 -16.25 0.29 -5.24
N ILE A 215 -15.77 1.08 -6.20
CA ILE A 215 -15.33 2.45 -5.92
C ILE A 215 -16.58 3.31 -5.69
N PHE A 216 -16.76 3.78 -4.45
CA PHE A 216 -17.83 4.68 -4.07
C PHE A 216 -17.51 6.14 -4.48
N ALA A 217 -16.28 6.57 -4.24
CA ALA A 217 -15.76 7.88 -4.63
C ALA A 217 -14.26 7.80 -4.90
N SER A 218 -13.76 8.64 -5.81
CA SER A 218 -12.34 8.74 -6.12
C SER A 218 -12.00 10.17 -6.54
N GLY A 219 -10.92 10.73 -6.01
CA GLY A 219 -10.50 12.10 -6.32
C GLY A 219 -9.51 12.64 -5.29
N SER A 220 -9.37 13.97 -5.23
CA SER A 220 -8.60 14.62 -4.18
C SER A 220 -9.18 14.32 -2.77
N PRO A 221 -8.38 14.44 -1.71
CA PRO A 221 -8.90 14.26 -0.35
C PRO A 221 -10.15 15.09 -0.07
N GLN A 222 -10.21 16.33 -0.54
CA GLN A 222 -11.36 17.24 -0.39
C GLN A 222 -12.61 16.69 -1.06
N ALA A 223 -12.46 16.11 -2.25
CA ALA A 223 -13.60 15.58 -3.01
C ALA A 223 -14.15 14.26 -2.43
N VAL A 224 -13.30 13.49 -1.76
CA VAL A 224 -13.66 12.15 -1.24
C VAL A 224 -14.10 12.19 0.21
N LEU A 225 -13.41 12.96 1.08
CA LEU A 225 -13.68 13.02 2.51
C LEU A 225 -14.75 14.06 2.84
N THR A 226 -15.96 13.89 2.31
CA THR A 226 -17.12 14.72 2.66
C THR A 226 -17.93 14.09 3.78
N PRO A 227 -18.68 14.86 4.59
CA PRO A 227 -19.56 14.31 5.61
C PRO A 227 -20.55 13.28 5.04
N GLU A 228 -21.08 13.55 3.84
CA GLU A 228 -22.05 12.69 3.13
C GLU A 228 -21.43 11.33 2.77
N ASN A 229 -20.24 11.33 2.17
CA ASN A 229 -19.53 10.11 1.80
C ASN A 229 -19.16 9.27 3.02
N ILE A 230 -18.66 9.93 4.08
CA ILE A 230 -18.25 9.24 5.30
C ILE A 230 -19.46 8.65 6.01
N ARG A 231 -20.56 9.40 6.10
CA ARG A 231 -21.81 8.88 6.65
C ARG A 231 -22.32 7.68 5.86
N ALA A 232 -22.36 7.78 4.53
CA ALA A 232 -22.87 6.72 3.67
C ALA A 232 -22.06 5.42 3.76
N VAL A 233 -20.73 5.53 3.93
CA VAL A 233 -19.83 4.37 3.85
C VAL A 233 -19.45 3.81 5.22
N TYR A 234 -19.24 4.68 6.22
CA TYR A 234 -18.78 4.29 7.56
C TYR A 234 -19.89 4.32 8.62
N ASP A 235 -21.11 4.83 8.27
CA ASP A 235 -22.23 5.00 9.20
C ASP A 235 -21.87 5.87 10.43
N VAL A 236 -21.11 6.96 10.19
CA VAL A 236 -20.60 7.88 11.22
C VAL A 236 -20.87 9.32 10.80
N GLU A 237 -21.40 10.13 11.74
CA GLU A 237 -21.46 11.58 11.61
C GLU A 237 -20.09 12.18 11.89
N VAL A 238 -19.63 13.05 10.99
CA VAL A 238 -18.32 13.69 11.10
C VAL A 238 -18.45 15.20 10.84
N ARG A 239 -17.47 15.94 11.35
CA ARG A 239 -17.17 17.28 10.89
C ARG A 239 -15.90 17.25 10.07
N VAL A 240 -15.95 17.79 8.86
CA VAL A 240 -14.78 17.96 8.01
C VAL A 240 -14.32 19.41 8.09
N ARG A 241 -13.02 19.60 8.27
CA ARG A 241 -12.35 20.92 8.27
C ARG A 241 -11.16 20.84 7.32
N GLU A 242 -10.75 21.99 6.83
CA GLU A 242 -9.53 22.14 6.04
C GLU A 242 -8.63 23.16 6.73
N ASP A 243 -7.34 22.83 6.83
CA ASP A 243 -6.31 23.70 7.37
C ASP A 243 -5.03 23.60 6.51
N ASP A 244 -3.93 24.19 6.98
CA ASP A 244 -2.63 24.19 6.29
C ASP A 244 -2.03 22.77 6.10
N LEU A 245 -2.50 21.79 6.85
CA LEU A 245 -2.11 20.37 6.74
C LEU A 245 -3.03 19.56 5.84
N GLY A 246 -4.11 20.18 5.31
CA GLY A 246 -5.12 19.57 4.46
C GLY A 246 -6.44 19.26 5.15
N VAL A 247 -7.16 18.28 4.61
CA VAL A 247 -8.48 17.87 5.12
C VAL A 247 -8.35 17.08 6.42
N GLN A 248 -9.13 17.50 7.43
CA GLN A 248 -9.26 16.81 8.70
C GLN A 248 -10.70 16.32 8.92
N VAL A 249 -10.81 15.05 9.27
CA VAL A 249 -12.07 14.38 9.61
C VAL A 249 -12.14 14.21 11.12
N LEU A 250 -13.15 14.81 11.73
CA LEU A 250 -13.42 14.75 13.17
C LEU A 250 -14.69 13.92 13.40
N PRO A 251 -14.59 12.66 13.88
CA PRO A 251 -15.74 11.85 14.22
C PRO A 251 -16.56 12.48 15.35
N ILE A 252 -17.89 12.43 15.23
CA ILE A 252 -18.83 12.98 16.22
C ILE A 252 -19.59 11.85 16.93
N CYS A 253 -20.30 11.03 16.16
CA CYS A 253 -21.10 9.93 16.69
C CYS A 253 -21.47 8.94 15.55
N PRO A 254 -21.87 7.70 15.87
CA PRO A 254 -22.50 6.81 14.89
C PRO A 254 -23.77 7.45 14.30
N ALA A 255 -24.02 7.27 12.98
CA ALA A 255 -25.13 7.90 12.27
C ALA A 255 -26.51 7.37 12.74
N ASN A 256 -26.58 6.11 13.19
CA ASN A 256 -27.81 5.42 13.59
C ASN A 256 -28.17 5.52 15.07
N GLY A 257 -27.75 6.56 15.76
CA GLY A 257 -28.26 6.86 17.09
C GLY A 257 -27.17 7.18 18.10
N ARG A 258 -27.47 8.17 18.93
CA ARG A 258 -26.84 8.33 20.24
C ARG A 258 -26.90 6.96 20.92
N ALA A 259 -25.78 6.35 21.25
CA ALA A 259 -25.79 5.27 22.21
C ALA A 259 -26.65 5.69 23.38
N LYS A 260 -27.78 5.01 23.60
CA LYS A 260 -28.50 5.14 24.84
C LYS A 260 -27.55 4.62 25.90
N LEU A 261 -26.85 5.53 26.56
CA LEU A 261 -26.19 5.30 27.85
C LEU A 261 -27.24 5.13 28.92
#